data_2d9099509b8875bf4e14265dea09b314
#
_entry.id   2d9099509b8875bf4e14265dea09b314
#
_cell.length_a   1.000
_cell.length_b   1.000
_cell.length_c   1.000
_cell.angle_alpha   90.00
_cell.angle_beta   90.00
_cell.angle_gamma   90.00
#
_symmetry.space_group_name_H-M   'P 1'
#
loop_
_entity.id
_entity.type
_entity.pdbx_description
1 polymer ?
#
loop_
_entity_poly.entity_id
_entity_poly.type
_entity_poly.pdbx_seq_one_letter_code
_entity_poly.pdbx_strand_id
1 'polypeptide(L)'
;MSDLKGKVAIVTGASRGIGRGIAERLGSAGATVIISARSLETSHDGLSGTLKETAAAIEAAGGKAIALACDVESAESRAKLISDTIARAGRIDILVNNAGRALHEPLESFTAAKTLSQVEQYLVAPYELSRLAVPYMKKQGAGWIVNLGSSTAHAPEGPPYDDYSTHGGAALYAALKSSIHRLSISLAAELLADNISVNVVAPVGAILTPGVDALGVIQPGMEAYVEAVEHIAEAALALVSAEPKALTGKIAFSYMFLDEIGRSTRTLDGKTVMTQRGA
;
A
#
# COMPACT_ATOMS: atom_id res chain seq x y z
N MET A 1 -7.71 -16.94 12.64
CA MET A 1 -7.96 -15.86 11.68
C MET A 1 -7.69 -14.57 12.40
N SER A 2 -6.98 -13.63 11.76
CA SER A 2 -6.79 -12.30 12.34
C SER A 2 -8.13 -11.60 12.40
N ASP A 3 -8.54 -11.15 13.57
CA ASP A 3 -9.80 -10.45 13.77
C ASP A 3 -9.51 -8.95 13.92
N LEU A 4 -9.90 -8.19 12.90
CA LEU A 4 -9.82 -6.72 12.91
C LEU A 4 -11.15 -6.07 13.30
N LYS A 5 -12.06 -6.85 13.90
CA LYS A 5 -13.38 -6.36 14.31
C LYS A 5 -13.27 -5.14 15.23
N GLY A 6 -14.00 -4.08 14.88
CA GLY A 6 -13.99 -2.82 15.60
C GLY A 6 -12.80 -1.89 15.28
N LYS A 7 -11.86 -2.31 14.41
CA LYS A 7 -10.79 -1.46 13.91
C LYS A 7 -11.21 -0.70 12.65
N VAL A 8 -10.64 0.49 12.48
CA VAL A 8 -10.84 1.35 11.30
C VAL A 8 -9.51 1.45 10.55
N ALA A 9 -9.52 1.05 9.28
CA ALA A 9 -8.36 1.08 8.40
C ALA A 9 -8.55 2.10 7.28
N ILE A 10 -7.59 3.00 7.08
CA ILE A 10 -7.52 3.87 5.90
C ILE A 10 -6.61 3.19 4.88
N VAL A 11 -7.08 3.03 3.62
CA VAL A 11 -6.26 2.56 2.50
C VAL A 11 -6.32 3.59 1.38
N THR A 12 -5.18 4.22 1.09
CA THR A 12 -5.06 5.19 0.01
C THR A 12 -4.80 4.49 -1.34
N GLY A 13 -5.32 5.05 -2.45
CA GLY A 13 -5.19 4.44 -3.77
C GLY A 13 -5.97 3.11 -3.90
N ALA A 14 -7.11 3.00 -3.22
CA ALA A 14 -7.88 1.77 -3.10
C ALA A 14 -8.89 1.53 -4.23
N SER A 15 -8.89 2.32 -5.29
CA SER A 15 -9.83 2.12 -6.41
C SER A 15 -9.49 0.91 -7.29
N ARG A 16 -8.25 0.43 -7.26
CA ARG A 16 -7.74 -0.67 -8.11
C ARG A 16 -6.45 -1.29 -7.53
N GLY A 17 -5.98 -2.36 -8.18
CA GLY A 17 -4.67 -2.96 -7.96
C GLY A 17 -4.40 -3.36 -6.51
N ILE A 18 -3.18 -3.11 -6.05
CA ILE A 18 -2.72 -3.52 -4.70
C ILE A 18 -3.58 -2.89 -3.60
N GLY A 19 -3.88 -1.59 -3.69
CA GLY A 19 -4.69 -0.90 -2.69
C GLY A 19 -6.09 -1.47 -2.57
N ARG A 20 -6.73 -1.85 -3.69
CA ARG A 20 -8.01 -2.55 -3.69
C ARG A 20 -7.89 -3.92 -3.02
N GLY A 21 -6.88 -4.73 -3.40
CA GLY A 21 -6.67 -6.05 -2.80
C GLY A 21 -6.45 -5.99 -1.28
N ILE A 22 -5.62 -5.04 -0.81
CA ILE A 22 -5.42 -4.81 0.63
C ILE A 22 -6.73 -4.41 1.31
N ALA A 23 -7.50 -3.48 0.72
CA ALA A 23 -8.77 -3.03 1.28
C ALA A 23 -9.79 -4.17 1.41
N GLU A 24 -9.94 -4.98 0.37
CA GLU A 24 -10.82 -6.17 0.39
C GLU A 24 -10.38 -7.16 1.48
N ARG A 25 -9.08 -7.43 1.59
CA ARG A 25 -8.55 -8.39 2.57
C ARG A 25 -8.68 -7.90 4.02
N LEU A 26 -8.49 -6.60 4.29
CA LEU A 26 -8.71 -6.01 5.62
C LEU A 26 -10.21 -6.00 5.97
N GLY A 27 -11.07 -5.70 4.99
CA GLY A 27 -12.53 -5.74 5.16
C GLY A 27 -13.02 -7.14 5.49
N SER A 28 -12.54 -8.17 4.80
CA SER A 28 -12.89 -9.58 5.07
C SER A 28 -12.37 -10.06 6.42
N ALA A 29 -11.35 -9.41 6.99
CA ALA A 29 -10.86 -9.67 8.34
C ALA A 29 -11.63 -8.89 9.44
N GLY A 30 -12.68 -8.14 9.09
CA GLY A 30 -13.58 -7.47 10.02
C GLY A 30 -13.33 -5.98 10.26
N ALA A 31 -12.35 -5.36 9.60
CA ALA A 31 -12.13 -3.92 9.69
C ALA A 31 -13.26 -3.14 8.98
N THR A 32 -13.58 -1.95 9.51
CA THR A 32 -14.24 -0.92 8.70
C THR A 32 -13.17 -0.22 7.87
N VAL A 33 -13.27 -0.33 6.53
CA VAL A 33 -12.23 0.18 5.64
C VAL A 33 -12.65 1.51 5.02
N ILE A 34 -11.88 2.56 5.29
CA ILE A 34 -11.95 3.83 4.58
C ILE A 34 -11.13 3.66 3.31
N ILE A 35 -11.80 3.51 2.19
CA ILE A 35 -11.17 3.39 0.88
C ILE A 35 -11.07 4.76 0.23
N SER A 36 -9.89 5.11 -0.27
CA SER A 36 -9.64 6.46 -0.77
C SER A 36 -8.91 6.46 -2.11
N ALA A 37 -9.36 7.33 -3.00
CA ALA A 37 -8.76 7.65 -4.29
C ALA A 37 -9.23 9.04 -4.74
N ARG A 38 -8.70 9.56 -5.86
CA ARG A 38 -9.02 10.91 -6.37
C ARG A 38 -10.50 11.11 -6.71
N SER A 39 -11.22 10.03 -7.10
CA SER A 39 -12.65 10.08 -7.42
C SER A 39 -13.39 8.85 -6.90
N LEU A 40 -14.69 8.97 -6.71
CA LEU A 40 -15.56 7.92 -6.18
C LEU A 40 -16.03 6.95 -7.28
N GLU A 41 -16.52 7.46 -8.39
CA GLU A 41 -17.24 6.70 -9.40
C GLU A 41 -16.57 6.69 -10.79
N THR A 42 -15.66 7.60 -11.05
CA THR A 42 -15.00 7.75 -12.35
C THR A 42 -13.52 7.36 -12.28
N SER A 43 -13.02 6.78 -13.36
CA SER A 43 -11.58 6.61 -13.52
C SER A 43 -10.94 7.93 -13.94
N HIS A 44 -9.86 8.32 -13.29
CA HIS A 44 -9.20 9.62 -13.51
C HIS A 44 -8.19 9.60 -14.67
N ASP A 45 -7.75 8.42 -15.10
CA ASP A 45 -6.64 8.24 -16.03
C ASP A 45 -6.94 7.19 -17.11
N GLY A 46 -8.23 6.88 -17.33
CA GLY A 46 -8.67 5.88 -18.31
C GLY A 46 -8.45 4.42 -17.87
N LEU A 47 -7.82 4.18 -16.74
CA LEU A 47 -7.59 2.83 -16.22
C LEU A 47 -8.83 2.30 -15.47
N SER A 48 -9.12 1.02 -15.58
CA SER A 48 -10.26 0.38 -14.89
C SER A 48 -10.15 0.43 -13.37
N GLY A 49 -11.29 0.41 -12.69
CA GLY A 49 -11.41 0.36 -11.22
C GLY A 49 -11.86 1.69 -10.59
N THR A 50 -12.85 1.59 -9.71
CA THR A 50 -13.44 2.71 -8.97
C THR A 50 -13.57 2.38 -7.48
N LEU A 51 -13.72 3.40 -6.62
CA LEU A 51 -14.01 3.17 -5.20
C LEU A 51 -15.37 2.51 -4.99
N LYS A 52 -16.33 2.79 -5.86
CA LYS A 52 -17.66 2.16 -5.83
C LYS A 52 -17.58 0.65 -6.02
N GLU A 53 -16.77 0.19 -7.00
CA GLU A 53 -16.54 -1.25 -7.22
C GLU A 53 -15.82 -1.89 -6.05
N THR A 54 -14.82 -1.22 -5.48
CA THR A 54 -14.09 -1.72 -4.31
C THR A 54 -14.99 -1.82 -3.08
N ALA A 55 -15.86 -0.81 -2.84
CA ALA A 55 -16.83 -0.86 -1.75
C ALA A 55 -17.79 -2.04 -1.92
N ALA A 56 -18.33 -2.23 -3.12
CA ALA A 56 -19.23 -3.34 -3.42
C ALA A 56 -18.57 -4.70 -3.21
N ALA A 57 -17.30 -4.87 -3.57
CA ALA A 57 -16.55 -6.11 -3.34
C ALA A 57 -16.35 -6.39 -1.84
N ILE A 58 -15.99 -5.37 -1.05
CA ILE A 58 -15.84 -5.49 0.41
C ILE A 58 -17.18 -5.87 1.06
N GLU A 59 -18.26 -5.23 0.67
CA GLU A 59 -19.62 -5.49 1.20
C GLU A 59 -20.13 -6.87 0.82
N ALA A 60 -19.89 -7.33 -0.42
CA ALA A 60 -20.24 -8.67 -0.88
C ALA A 60 -19.49 -9.76 -0.10
N ALA A 61 -18.28 -9.47 0.39
CA ALA A 61 -17.52 -10.34 1.28
C ALA A 61 -17.98 -10.28 2.76
N GLY A 62 -18.96 -9.43 3.09
CA GLY A 62 -19.48 -9.23 4.45
C GLY A 62 -18.73 -8.19 5.26
N GLY A 63 -17.80 -7.43 4.65
CA GLY A 63 -17.06 -6.35 5.28
C GLY A 63 -17.84 -5.01 5.28
N LYS A 64 -17.16 -3.96 5.76
CA LYS A 64 -17.69 -2.59 5.77
C LYS A 64 -16.72 -1.65 5.07
N ALA A 65 -17.22 -0.84 4.15
CA ALA A 65 -16.43 0.17 3.44
C ALA A 65 -17.08 1.56 3.53
N ILE A 66 -16.23 2.60 3.59
CA ILE A 66 -16.62 3.99 3.46
C ILE A 66 -15.70 4.61 2.41
N ALA A 67 -16.25 5.03 1.30
CA ALA A 67 -15.49 5.66 0.22
C ALA A 67 -15.36 7.18 0.47
N LEU A 68 -14.11 7.68 0.41
CA LEU A 68 -13.75 9.08 0.56
C LEU A 68 -12.85 9.52 -0.60
N ALA A 69 -13.21 10.60 -1.28
CA ALA A 69 -12.31 11.18 -2.27
C ALA A 69 -11.11 11.84 -1.59
N CYS A 70 -9.91 11.55 -2.10
CA CYS A 70 -8.68 12.19 -1.66
C CYS A 70 -7.64 12.20 -2.78
N ASP A 71 -7.15 13.37 -3.10
CA ASP A 71 -5.92 13.56 -3.84
C ASP A 71 -4.76 13.63 -2.85
N VAL A 72 -3.90 12.62 -2.85
CA VAL A 72 -2.77 12.56 -1.91
C VAL A 72 -1.71 13.63 -2.20
N GLU A 73 -1.70 14.24 -3.37
CA GLU A 73 -0.82 15.37 -3.69
C GLU A 73 -1.29 16.69 -3.07
N SER A 74 -2.55 16.77 -2.61
CA SER A 74 -3.10 17.96 -1.95
C SER A 74 -3.04 17.85 -0.43
N ALA A 75 -2.35 18.78 0.23
CA ALA A 75 -2.28 18.85 1.69
C ALA A 75 -3.67 19.02 2.34
N GLU A 76 -4.54 19.84 1.73
CA GLU A 76 -5.91 20.04 2.19
C GLU A 76 -6.73 18.74 2.08
N SER A 77 -6.58 18.02 0.97
CA SER A 77 -7.27 16.76 0.73
C SER A 77 -6.84 15.67 1.72
N ARG A 78 -5.54 15.59 2.05
CA ARG A 78 -5.02 14.69 3.09
C ARG A 78 -5.61 15.02 4.48
N ALA A 79 -5.61 16.29 4.87
CA ALA A 79 -6.19 16.72 6.14
C ALA A 79 -7.70 16.40 6.20
N LYS A 80 -8.42 16.62 5.10
CA LYS A 80 -9.84 16.30 4.98
C LYS A 80 -10.09 14.78 5.08
N LEU A 81 -9.27 13.93 4.47
CA LEU A 81 -9.40 12.47 4.59
C LEU A 81 -9.35 12.04 6.06
N ILE A 82 -8.41 12.56 6.84
CA ILE A 82 -8.29 12.23 8.26
C ILE A 82 -9.49 12.74 9.06
N SER A 83 -9.89 14.01 8.87
CA SER A 83 -11.03 14.58 9.59
C SER A 83 -12.35 13.89 9.26
N ASP A 84 -12.60 13.57 7.98
CA ASP A 84 -13.79 12.85 7.55
C ASP A 84 -13.80 11.41 8.08
N THR A 85 -12.64 10.76 8.16
CA THR A 85 -12.52 9.43 8.79
C THR A 85 -12.95 9.48 10.25
N ILE A 86 -12.45 10.44 11.02
CA ILE A 86 -12.83 10.60 12.43
C ILE A 86 -14.31 10.93 12.55
N ALA A 87 -14.85 11.83 11.71
CA ALA A 87 -16.27 12.19 11.75
C ALA A 87 -17.19 11.00 11.45
N ARG A 88 -16.80 10.09 10.55
CA ARG A 88 -17.65 8.98 10.11
C ARG A 88 -17.42 7.67 10.86
N ALA A 89 -16.20 7.41 11.30
CA ALA A 89 -15.83 6.14 11.93
C ALA A 89 -15.32 6.28 13.37
N GLY A 90 -15.07 7.49 13.86
CA GLY A 90 -14.73 7.80 15.26
C GLY A 90 -13.30 7.47 15.66
N ARG A 91 -12.53 6.76 14.82
CA ARG A 91 -11.18 6.28 15.15
C ARG A 91 -10.34 6.03 13.89
N ILE A 92 -9.04 5.89 14.09
CA ILE A 92 -8.08 5.44 13.06
C ILE A 92 -7.12 4.45 13.74
N ASP A 93 -7.19 3.18 13.38
CA ASP A 93 -6.29 2.15 13.91
C ASP A 93 -5.16 1.84 12.94
N ILE A 94 -5.49 1.77 11.65
CA ILE A 94 -4.61 1.30 10.59
C ILE A 94 -4.56 2.35 9.50
N LEU A 95 -3.35 2.68 9.04
CA LEU A 95 -3.10 3.51 7.86
C LEU A 95 -2.25 2.75 6.86
N VAL A 96 -2.79 2.53 5.65
CA VAL A 96 -2.06 1.93 4.53
C VAL A 96 -1.79 3.01 3.49
N ASN A 97 -0.55 3.46 3.40
CA ASN A 97 -0.05 4.40 2.40
C ASN A 97 0.33 3.64 1.13
N ASN A 98 -0.64 3.48 0.22
CA ASN A 98 -0.46 2.76 -1.03
C ASN A 98 -0.55 3.68 -2.26
N ALA A 99 -1.27 4.79 -2.19
CA ALA A 99 -1.48 5.67 -3.33
C ALA A 99 -0.17 6.10 -4.00
N GLY A 100 -0.12 5.99 -5.30
CA GLY A 100 0.99 6.43 -6.14
C GLY A 100 0.92 5.79 -7.51
N ARG A 101 1.44 6.48 -8.52
CA ARG A 101 1.59 6.00 -9.88
C ARG A 101 3.06 6.13 -10.29
N ALA A 102 3.73 5.01 -10.51
CA ALA A 102 5.10 5.01 -10.99
C ALA A 102 5.19 5.66 -12.38
N LEU A 103 6.21 6.49 -12.57
CA LEU A 103 6.64 6.98 -13.86
C LEU A 103 8.02 6.36 -14.15
N HIS A 104 8.09 5.62 -15.25
CA HIS A 104 9.32 5.03 -15.77
C HIS A 104 9.69 5.75 -17.05
N GLU A 105 10.60 6.70 -16.94
CA GLU A 105 11.04 7.54 -18.07
C GLU A 105 12.55 7.78 -17.96
N PRO A 106 13.25 7.96 -19.09
CA PRO A 106 14.64 8.40 -19.10
C PRO A 106 14.81 9.71 -18.30
N LEU A 107 15.98 9.90 -17.67
CA LEU A 107 16.27 11.06 -16.81
C LEU A 107 15.94 12.39 -17.48
N GLU A 108 16.31 12.54 -18.75
CA GLU A 108 16.11 13.77 -19.52
C GLU A 108 14.64 14.07 -19.87
N SER A 109 13.76 13.09 -19.74
CA SER A 109 12.31 13.24 -19.99
C SER A 109 11.54 13.74 -18.77
N PHE A 110 12.17 13.75 -17.59
CA PHE A 110 11.54 14.26 -16.37
C PHE A 110 11.49 15.78 -16.37
N THR A 111 10.29 16.34 -16.27
CA THR A 111 10.09 17.76 -15.97
C THR A 111 10.08 17.98 -14.46
N ALA A 112 10.34 19.22 -14.02
CA ALA A 112 10.23 19.58 -12.59
C ALA A 112 8.85 19.24 -12.01
N ALA A 113 7.77 19.42 -12.78
CA ALA A 113 6.41 19.10 -12.35
C ALA A 113 6.23 17.58 -12.12
N LYS A 114 6.71 16.73 -13.04
CA LYS A 114 6.70 15.28 -12.87
C LYS A 114 7.52 14.85 -11.65
N THR A 115 8.71 15.41 -11.47
CA THR A 115 9.57 15.11 -10.32
C THR A 115 8.87 15.46 -9.01
N LEU A 116 8.30 16.66 -8.89
CA LEU A 116 7.59 17.09 -7.68
C LEU A 116 6.37 16.22 -7.40
N SER A 117 5.57 15.85 -8.40
CA SER A 117 4.43 14.93 -8.25
C SER A 117 4.88 13.57 -7.71
N GLN A 118 5.99 13.00 -8.21
CA GLN A 118 6.51 11.73 -7.68
C GLN A 118 6.98 11.85 -6.22
N VAL A 119 7.67 12.94 -5.87
CA VAL A 119 8.10 13.22 -4.49
C VAL A 119 6.89 13.38 -3.57
N GLU A 120 5.87 14.11 -4.03
CA GLU A 120 4.63 14.31 -3.27
C GLU A 120 3.92 12.98 -2.99
N GLN A 121 3.75 12.13 -4.01
CA GLN A 121 3.06 10.85 -3.88
C GLN A 121 3.81 9.84 -3.00
N TYR A 122 5.14 9.71 -3.17
CA TYR A 122 5.90 8.61 -2.59
C TYR A 122 6.64 8.95 -1.29
N LEU A 123 6.78 10.22 -0.95
CA LEU A 123 7.47 10.64 0.26
C LEU A 123 6.61 11.57 1.13
N VAL A 124 6.14 12.70 0.57
CA VAL A 124 5.43 13.72 1.35
C VAL A 124 4.08 13.20 1.83
N ALA A 125 3.27 12.62 0.95
CA ALA A 125 1.93 12.14 1.30
C ALA A 125 1.95 11.03 2.38
N PRO A 126 2.78 9.97 2.29
CA PRO A 126 2.89 8.98 3.36
C PRO A 126 3.34 9.57 4.70
N TYR A 127 4.31 10.50 4.68
CA TYR A 127 4.78 11.18 5.88
C TYR A 127 3.67 12.03 6.52
N GLU A 128 3.01 12.88 5.74
CA GLU A 128 1.96 13.78 6.23
C GLU A 128 0.71 13.02 6.70
N LEU A 129 0.27 12.00 5.98
CA LEU A 129 -0.86 11.17 6.44
C LEU A 129 -0.51 10.45 7.76
N SER A 130 0.72 9.96 7.90
CA SER A 130 1.18 9.37 9.16
C SER A 130 1.20 10.40 10.27
N ARG A 131 1.75 11.60 10.04
CA ARG A 131 1.77 12.71 10.99
C ARG A 131 0.36 13.11 11.46
N LEU A 132 -0.60 13.12 10.54
CA LEU A 132 -2.00 13.47 10.86
C LEU A 132 -2.75 12.35 11.60
N ALA A 133 -2.44 11.08 11.33
CA ALA A 133 -3.09 9.92 11.96
C ALA A 133 -2.54 9.61 13.36
N VAL A 134 -1.23 9.78 13.58
CA VAL A 134 -0.51 9.43 14.82
C VAL A 134 -1.15 9.99 16.09
N PRO A 135 -1.62 11.26 16.17
CA PRO A 135 -2.27 11.76 17.38
C PRO A 135 -3.51 10.96 17.81
N TYR A 136 -4.27 10.45 16.86
CA TYR A 136 -5.44 9.59 17.15
C TYR A 136 -5.00 8.20 17.62
N MET A 137 -3.99 7.61 16.98
CA MET A 137 -3.42 6.32 17.37
C MET A 137 -2.83 6.40 18.78
N LYS A 138 -2.09 7.47 19.14
CA LYS A 138 -1.58 7.71 20.50
C LYS A 138 -2.71 7.76 21.52
N LYS A 139 -3.77 8.51 21.23
CA LYS A 139 -4.94 8.61 22.12
C LYS A 139 -5.65 7.27 22.32
N GLN A 140 -5.60 6.39 21.33
CA GLN A 140 -6.20 5.05 21.35
C GLN A 140 -5.28 4.00 22.00
N GLY A 141 -4.00 4.31 22.24
CA GLY A 141 -3.01 3.45 22.87
C GLY A 141 -2.39 2.40 21.94
N ALA A 142 -2.74 2.40 20.67
CA ALA A 142 -2.14 1.52 19.64
C ALA A 142 -2.42 2.03 18.22
N GLY A 143 -1.53 1.70 17.27
CA GLY A 143 -1.70 2.00 15.85
C GLY A 143 -0.81 1.15 14.94
N TRP A 144 -1.18 1.08 13.68
CA TRP A 144 -0.44 0.35 12.64
C TRP A 144 -0.34 1.20 11.37
N ILE A 145 0.87 1.45 10.91
CA ILE A 145 1.15 2.14 9.66
C ILE A 145 1.87 1.17 8.72
N VAL A 146 1.34 0.99 7.52
CA VAL A 146 1.94 0.17 6.48
C VAL A 146 2.18 1.04 5.25
N ASN A 147 3.43 1.15 4.84
CA ASN A 147 3.81 1.86 3.63
C ASN A 147 4.07 0.88 2.49
N LEU A 148 3.58 1.19 1.28
CA LEU A 148 3.83 0.35 0.11
C LEU A 148 5.25 0.59 -0.42
N GLY A 149 6.10 -0.41 -0.27
CA GLY A 149 7.47 -0.45 -0.77
C GLY A 149 7.58 -0.94 -2.21
N SER A 150 8.78 -1.36 -2.56
CA SER A 150 9.11 -2.01 -3.83
C SER A 150 10.44 -2.74 -3.71
N SER A 151 10.64 -3.82 -4.47
CA SER A 151 11.95 -4.47 -4.65
C SER A 151 12.98 -3.55 -5.31
N THR A 152 12.53 -2.58 -6.13
CA THR A 152 13.40 -1.57 -6.74
C THR A 152 14.09 -0.64 -5.74
N ALA A 153 13.68 -0.66 -4.47
CA ALA A 153 14.36 0.07 -3.39
C ALA A 153 15.77 -0.48 -3.07
N HIS A 154 16.09 -1.69 -3.50
CA HIS A 154 17.44 -2.21 -3.41
C HIS A 154 18.33 -1.56 -4.48
N ALA A 155 19.57 -1.24 -4.10
CA ALA A 155 20.52 -0.71 -5.06
C ALA A 155 20.85 -1.79 -6.11
N PRO A 156 20.94 -1.43 -7.39
CA PRO A 156 21.35 -2.38 -8.42
C PRO A 156 22.81 -2.77 -8.25
N GLU A 157 23.12 -4.05 -8.49
CA GLU A 157 24.49 -4.55 -8.50
C GLU A 157 25.15 -4.25 -9.87
N GLY A 158 26.37 -3.77 -9.86
CA GLY A 158 27.10 -3.47 -11.10
C GLY A 158 28.34 -2.59 -10.88
N PRO A 159 29.07 -2.21 -11.95
CA PRO A 159 28.94 -2.66 -13.35
C PRO A 159 29.41 -4.12 -13.57
N PRO A 160 28.86 -4.85 -14.56
CA PRO A 160 27.81 -4.41 -15.47
C PRO A 160 26.44 -4.42 -14.78
N TYR A 161 25.57 -3.44 -15.11
CA TYR A 161 24.19 -3.40 -14.65
C TYR A 161 23.27 -4.21 -15.56
N ASP A 162 22.17 -4.71 -15.00
CA ASP A 162 21.13 -5.40 -15.77
C ASP A 162 20.35 -4.45 -16.72
N ASP A 163 19.56 -5.05 -17.63
CA ASP A 163 18.79 -4.30 -18.62
C ASP A 163 17.73 -3.38 -18.01
N TYR A 164 17.05 -3.83 -16.94
CA TYR A 164 16.08 -2.99 -16.23
C TYR A 164 16.75 -1.77 -15.59
N SER A 165 17.90 -1.95 -14.95
CA SER A 165 18.65 -0.86 -14.32
C SER A 165 19.18 0.15 -15.34
N THR A 166 19.53 -0.31 -16.55
CA THR A 166 20.07 0.55 -17.61
C THR A 166 19.00 1.24 -18.45
N HIS A 167 17.88 0.58 -18.73
CA HIS A 167 16.87 1.07 -19.68
C HIS A 167 15.46 1.23 -19.08
N GLY A 168 15.22 0.75 -17.87
CA GLY A 168 13.89 0.76 -17.26
C GLY A 168 13.37 2.15 -16.84
N GLY A 169 14.19 3.19 -16.86
CA GLY A 169 13.77 4.56 -16.54
C GLY A 169 13.26 4.76 -15.08
N ALA A 170 13.63 3.86 -14.18
CA ALA A 170 13.07 3.79 -12.83
C ALA A 170 13.89 4.54 -11.76
N ALA A 171 14.92 5.29 -12.10
CA ALA A 171 15.88 5.85 -11.15
C ALA A 171 15.22 6.70 -10.04
N LEU A 172 14.33 7.64 -10.40
CA LEU A 172 13.63 8.47 -9.43
C LEU A 172 12.66 7.63 -8.57
N TYR A 173 11.89 6.74 -9.20
CA TYR A 173 10.98 5.83 -8.51
C TYR A 173 11.72 4.95 -7.49
N ALA A 174 12.83 4.34 -7.89
CA ALA A 174 13.67 3.50 -7.02
C ALA A 174 14.22 4.29 -5.82
N ALA A 175 14.74 5.51 -6.05
CA ALA A 175 15.21 6.39 -4.99
C ALA A 175 14.09 6.74 -3.99
N LEU A 176 12.88 7.03 -4.47
CA LEU A 176 11.73 7.33 -3.62
C LEU A 176 11.25 6.09 -2.84
N LYS A 177 11.29 4.89 -3.45
CA LYS A 177 10.99 3.64 -2.74
C LYS A 177 12.07 3.29 -1.71
N SER A 178 13.34 3.58 -1.95
CA SER A 178 14.39 3.49 -0.93
C SER A 178 14.16 4.48 0.22
N SER A 179 13.73 5.71 -0.10
CA SER A 179 13.44 6.72 0.92
C SER A 179 12.25 6.31 1.82
N ILE A 180 11.17 5.72 1.28
CA ILE A 180 10.05 5.24 2.10
C ILE A 180 10.43 4.04 2.96
N HIS A 181 11.31 3.14 2.50
CA HIS A 181 11.87 2.08 3.33
C HIS A 181 12.63 2.67 4.52
N ARG A 182 13.53 3.62 4.27
CA ARG A 182 14.31 4.28 5.32
C ARG A 182 13.44 5.09 6.28
N LEU A 183 12.47 5.84 5.77
CA LEU A 183 11.52 6.61 6.57
C LEU A 183 10.72 5.70 7.51
N SER A 184 10.23 4.56 7.01
CA SER A 184 9.43 3.62 7.79
C SER A 184 10.19 3.07 8.99
N ILE A 185 11.47 2.70 8.81
CA ILE A 185 12.32 2.22 9.91
C ILE A 185 12.55 3.33 10.94
N SER A 186 12.74 4.58 10.49
CA SER A 186 12.95 5.72 11.40
C SER A 186 11.68 6.01 12.23
N LEU A 187 10.51 6.03 11.60
CA LEU A 187 9.23 6.21 12.27
C LEU A 187 8.89 5.04 13.21
N ALA A 188 9.27 3.81 12.85
CA ALA A 188 9.11 2.65 13.73
C ALA A 188 9.87 2.82 15.05
N ALA A 189 11.09 3.33 14.98
CA ALA A 189 11.90 3.62 16.17
C ALA A 189 11.31 4.78 16.99
N GLU A 190 10.89 5.87 16.33
CA GLU A 190 10.32 7.05 16.96
C GLU A 190 9.00 6.75 17.69
N LEU A 191 8.15 5.91 17.10
CA LEU A 191 6.79 5.64 17.58
C LEU A 191 6.68 4.37 18.44
N LEU A 192 7.79 3.68 18.71
CA LEU A 192 7.82 2.43 19.48
C LEU A 192 7.24 2.60 20.89
N ALA A 193 7.60 3.70 21.57
CA ALA A 193 7.11 3.99 22.92
C ALA A 193 5.59 4.19 22.95
N ASP A 194 5.03 4.74 21.88
CA ASP A 194 3.60 5.02 21.74
C ASP A 194 2.76 3.80 21.33
N ASN A 195 3.38 2.61 21.22
CA ASN A 195 2.72 1.39 20.76
C ASN A 195 2.13 1.51 19.35
N ILE A 196 2.87 2.16 18.45
CA ILE A 196 2.49 2.31 17.04
C ILE A 196 3.55 1.61 16.19
N SER A 197 3.13 0.61 15.41
CA SER A 197 4.01 -0.05 14.46
C SER A 197 4.06 0.69 13.13
N VAL A 198 5.24 0.73 12.52
CA VAL A 198 5.44 1.24 11.16
C VAL A 198 6.23 0.21 10.38
N ASN A 199 5.61 -0.33 9.33
CA ASN A 199 6.20 -1.38 8.50
C ASN A 199 6.09 -1.02 7.02
N VAL A 200 6.88 -1.70 6.21
CA VAL A 200 6.78 -1.68 4.75
C VAL A 200 6.24 -3.03 4.29
N VAL A 201 5.29 -3.02 3.37
CA VAL A 201 4.97 -4.18 2.55
C VAL A 201 5.38 -3.91 1.11
N ALA A 202 6.09 -4.85 0.49
CA ALA A 202 6.57 -4.72 -0.88
C ALA A 202 6.29 -6.01 -1.65
N PRO A 203 5.96 -5.95 -2.95
CA PRO A 203 5.90 -7.15 -3.76
C PRO A 203 7.31 -7.72 -4.00
N VAL A 204 7.41 -9.03 -4.12
CA VAL A 204 8.65 -9.72 -4.55
C VAL A 204 8.80 -9.58 -6.06
N GLY A 205 7.73 -9.87 -6.80
CA GLY A 205 7.63 -9.73 -8.25
C GLY A 205 6.69 -8.58 -8.64
N ALA A 206 6.33 -8.53 -9.90
CA ALA A 206 5.31 -7.61 -10.38
C ALA A 206 3.92 -8.16 -10.07
N ILE A 207 3.00 -7.28 -9.68
CA ILE A 207 1.59 -7.62 -9.55
C ILE A 207 0.86 -7.04 -10.75
N LEU A 208 0.19 -7.89 -11.53
CA LEU A 208 -0.61 -7.43 -12.67
C LEU A 208 -1.77 -6.56 -12.18
N THR A 209 -1.60 -5.28 -12.34
CA THR A 209 -2.59 -4.27 -12.03
C THR A 209 -2.83 -3.41 -13.28
N PRO A 210 -3.98 -2.74 -13.41
CA PRO A 210 -4.18 -1.81 -14.54
C PRO A 210 -3.06 -0.77 -14.70
N GLY A 211 -2.41 -0.38 -13.60
CA GLY A 211 -1.26 0.54 -13.65
C GLY A 211 0.01 -0.11 -14.19
N VAL A 212 0.33 -1.33 -13.78
CA VAL A 212 1.50 -2.09 -14.27
C VAL A 212 1.32 -2.49 -15.72
N ASP A 213 0.13 -2.92 -16.10
CA ASP A 213 -0.21 -3.24 -17.48
C ASP A 213 -0.02 -2.03 -18.41
N ALA A 214 -0.49 -0.87 -17.99
CA ALA A 214 -0.31 0.39 -18.74
C ALA A 214 1.17 0.85 -18.85
N LEU A 215 2.06 0.39 -17.96
CA LEU A 215 3.50 0.65 -18.06
C LEU A 215 4.20 -0.27 -19.08
N GLY A 216 3.58 -1.42 -19.43
CA GLY A 216 4.15 -2.37 -20.37
C GLY A 216 5.47 -3.01 -19.89
N VAL A 217 5.73 -3.04 -18.60
CA VAL A 217 6.98 -3.56 -18.03
C VAL A 217 7.02 -5.10 -17.96
N ILE A 218 5.88 -5.75 -18.08
CA ILE A 218 5.77 -7.21 -18.11
C ILE A 218 5.66 -7.64 -19.57
N GLN A 219 6.67 -8.36 -20.05
CA GLN A 219 6.73 -8.89 -21.41
C GLN A 219 6.36 -10.38 -21.43
N PRO A 220 5.92 -10.94 -22.58
CA PRO A 220 5.74 -12.39 -22.73
C PRO A 220 7.01 -13.16 -22.32
N GLY A 221 6.85 -14.20 -21.50
CA GLY A 221 7.94 -14.99 -20.94
C GLY A 221 8.40 -14.51 -19.56
N MET A 222 7.80 -13.44 -19.02
CA MET A 222 8.09 -12.92 -17.68
C MET A 222 7.05 -13.37 -16.63
N GLU A 223 6.21 -14.35 -16.94
CA GLU A 223 5.12 -14.83 -16.07
C GLU A 223 5.64 -15.32 -14.71
N ALA A 224 6.86 -15.87 -14.68
CA ALA A 224 7.51 -16.29 -13.44
C ALA A 224 7.84 -15.13 -12.46
N TYR A 225 7.86 -13.90 -12.97
CA TYR A 225 8.09 -12.69 -12.16
C TYR A 225 6.79 -12.03 -11.69
N VAL A 226 5.64 -12.62 -12.02
CA VAL A 226 4.32 -12.10 -11.62
C VAL A 226 3.85 -12.84 -10.38
N GLU A 227 3.32 -12.07 -9.42
CA GLU A 227 2.70 -12.62 -8.23
C GLU A 227 1.25 -12.17 -8.09
N ALA A 228 0.43 -13.00 -7.42
CA ALA A 228 -0.96 -12.70 -7.13
C ALA A 228 -1.06 -11.57 -6.09
N VAL A 229 -2.03 -10.68 -6.27
CA VAL A 229 -2.31 -9.56 -5.34
C VAL A 229 -2.67 -10.04 -3.93
N GLU A 230 -3.17 -11.26 -3.80
CA GLU A 230 -3.49 -11.90 -2.53
C GLU A 230 -2.27 -12.05 -1.62
N HIS A 231 -1.06 -12.26 -2.16
CA HIS A 231 0.14 -12.39 -1.36
C HIS A 231 0.45 -11.11 -0.60
N ILE A 232 0.48 -9.98 -1.29
CA ILE A 232 0.76 -8.69 -0.64
C ILE A 232 -0.39 -8.23 0.26
N ALA A 233 -1.64 -8.55 -0.11
CA ALA A 233 -2.82 -8.26 0.71
C ALA A 233 -2.79 -9.06 2.03
N GLU A 234 -2.44 -10.36 1.98
CA GLU A 234 -2.28 -11.20 3.18
C GLU A 234 -1.09 -10.76 4.03
N ALA A 235 0.04 -10.36 3.41
CA ALA A 235 1.20 -9.82 4.11
C ALA A 235 0.85 -8.51 4.83
N ALA A 236 0.12 -7.59 4.20
CA ALA A 236 -0.38 -6.38 4.84
C ALA A 236 -1.29 -6.69 6.03
N LEU A 237 -2.22 -7.65 5.89
CA LEU A 237 -3.04 -8.12 7.01
C LEU A 237 -2.20 -8.69 8.14
N ALA A 238 -1.16 -9.49 7.85
CA ALA A 238 -0.28 -10.06 8.86
C ALA A 238 0.42 -8.96 9.67
N LEU A 239 0.94 -7.93 8.99
CA LEU A 239 1.63 -6.79 9.62
C LEU A 239 0.71 -6.02 10.60
N VAL A 240 -0.57 -5.83 10.26
CA VAL A 240 -1.51 -5.07 11.09
C VAL A 240 -2.26 -5.93 12.12
N SER A 241 -2.04 -7.23 12.10
CA SER A 241 -2.63 -8.18 13.06
C SER A 241 -1.68 -8.53 14.21
N ALA A 242 -0.41 -8.22 14.06
CA ALA A 242 0.58 -8.43 15.11
C ALA A 242 0.50 -7.32 16.16
N GLU A 243 0.94 -7.62 17.39
CA GLU A 243 1.12 -6.59 18.41
C GLU A 243 2.14 -5.53 17.92
N PRO A 244 1.83 -4.21 18.02
CA PRO A 244 2.65 -3.19 17.40
C PRO A 244 4.13 -3.23 17.82
N LYS A 245 4.41 -3.46 19.11
CA LYS A 245 5.79 -3.53 19.60
C LYS A 245 6.53 -4.81 19.22
N ALA A 246 5.81 -5.87 18.87
CA ALA A 246 6.42 -7.15 18.48
C ALA A 246 6.82 -7.17 17.01
N LEU A 247 6.15 -6.37 16.17
CA LEU A 247 6.41 -6.33 14.72
C LEU A 247 6.36 -4.89 14.21
N THR A 248 7.50 -4.23 14.24
CA THR A 248 7.71 -2.86 13.74
C THR A 248 9.09 -2.72 13.11
N GLY A 249 9.24 -1.82 12.14
CA GLY A 249 10.47 -1.62 11.38
C GLY A 249 10.76 -2.73 10.36
N LYS A 250 9.80 -3.61 10.07
CA LYS A 250 9.95 -4.68 9.08
C LYS A 250 9.78 -4.14 7.67
N ILE A 251 10.68 -4.56 6.77
CA ILE A 251 10.48 -4.49 5.33
C ILE A 251 10.05 -5.89 4.89
N ALA A 252 8.75 -6.07 4.69
CA ALA A 252 8.13 -7.35 4.41
C ALA A 252 7.91 -7.50 2.89
N PHE A 253 8.63 -8.44 2.28
CA PHE A 253 8.41 -8.83 0.89
C PHE A 253 7.32 -9.89 0.83
N SER A 254 6.14 -9.54 0.37
CA SER A 254 4.89 -10.31 0.19
C SER A 254 4.94 -11.77 0.64
N TYR A 255 4.99 -12.74 -0.29
CA TYR A 255 4.99 -14.17 0.04
C TYR A 255 6.24 -14.63 0.81
N MET A 256 7.40 -13.99 0.62
CA MET A 256 8.61 -14.35 1.38
C MET A 256 8.42 -14.09 2.89
N PHE A 257 7.78 -12.97 3.23
CA PHE A 257 7.44 -12.67 4.62
C PHE A 257 6.38 -13.64 5.16
N LEU A 258 5.39 -14.02 4.36
CA LEU A 258 4.39 -15.01 4.77
C LEU A 258 5.02 -16.39 5.04
N ASP A 259 5.98 -16.81 4.21
CA ASP A 259 6.76 -18.04 4.44
C ASP A 259 7.57 -17.95 5.74
N GLU A 260 8.24 -16.81 5.99
CA GLU A 260 9.02 -16.57 7.22
C GLU A 260 8.19 -16.77 8.49
N ILE A 261 6.92 -16.33 8.46
CA ILE A 261 6.03 -16.43 9.63
C ILE A 261 5.11 -17.65 9.59
N GLY A 262 5.27 -18.55 8.62
CA GLY A 262 4.45 -19.77 8.46
C GLY A 262 2.98 -19.49 8.17
N ARG A 263 2.66 -18.38 7.49
CA ARG A 263 1.29 -17.96 7.18
C ARG A 263 0.91 -18.24 5.74
N SER A 264 -0.17 -19.01 5.53
CA SER A 264 -0.71 -19.28 4.19
C SER A 264 -1.43 -18.07 3.62
N THR A 265 -1.25 -17.81 2.33
CA THR A 265 -2.04 -16.84 1.58
C THR A 265 -3.49 -17.31 1.45
N ARG A 266 -4.43 -16.38 1.57
CA ARG A 266 -5.86 -16.61 1.34
C ARG A 266 -6.37 -15.72 0.22
N THR A 267 -7.49 -16.15 -0.40
CA THR A 267 -8.28 -15.29 -1.30
C THR A 267 -8.65 -13.97 -0.61
N LEU A 268 -8.92 -12.92 -1.36
CA LEU A 268 -9.21 -11.59 -0.80
C LEU A 268 -10.42 -11.59 0.15
N ASP A 269 -11.41 -12.48 -0.08
CA ASP A 269 -12.54 -12.68 0.82
C ASP A 269 -12.19 -13.52 2.08
N GLY A 270 -10.96 -13.99 2.18
CA GLY A 270 -10.44 -14.76 3.30
C GLY A 270 -10.93 -16.19 3.43
N LYS A 271 -11.76 -16.70 2.50
CA LYS A 271 -12.42 -17.99 2.65
C LYS A 271 -11.53 -19.17 2.29
N THR A 272 -10.74 -19.05 1.22
CA THR A 272 -9.97 -20.17 0.66
C THR A 272 -8.47 -19.93 0.84
N VAL A 273 -7.74 -20.97 1.20
CA VAL A 273 -6.27 -20.97 1.18
C VAL A 273 -5.80 -21.19 -0.26
N MET A 274 -4.91 -20.38 -0.73
CA MET A 274 -4.32 -20.51 -2.06
C MET A 274 -3.22 -21.57 -2.05
N THR A 275 -3.24 -22.45 -3.05
CA THR A 275 -2.28 -23.57 -3.17
C THR A 275 -1.14 -23.30 -4.14
N GLN A 276 -1.23 -22.21 -4.93
CA GLN A 276 -0.21 -21.81 -5.92
C GLN A 276 0.27 -20.39 -5.67
N ARG A 277 1.55 -20.11 -5.97
CA ARG A 277 2.17 -18.79 -5.84
C ARG A 277 2.01 -17.90 -7.07
N GLY A 278 1.59 -18.46 -8.21
CA GLY A 278 1.37 -17.73 -9.47
C GLY A 278 -0.03 -17.11 -9.58
N ALA A 279 -0.11 -16.08 -10.44
CA ALA A 279 -1.38 -15.45 -10.82
C ALA A 279 -2.22 -16.37 -11.71
#